data_637ee260ef3dbc06918d84ab5eea9037
#
_entry.id   637ee260ef3dbc06918d84ab5eea9037
#
_cell.length_a   1.000
_cell.length_b   1.000
_cell.length_c   1.000
_cell.angle_alpha   90.00
_cell.angle_beta   90.00
_cell.angle_gamma   90.00
#
_symmetry.space_group_name_H-M   'P 1'
#
loop_
_entity.id
_entity.type
_entity.pdbx_description
1 polymer ?
#
loop_
_entity_poly.entity_id
_entity_poly.type
_entity_poly.pdbx_seq_one_letter_code
_entity_poly.pdbx_strand_id
1 'polypeptide(L)'
;KVGKGDWLVIEADESDGSIVQYYPSIGLLLNVDKDHKEIDSLLDIFATFKRNSELFVVNQSHPLAAPLSQDISLDFSWDTERPAGFMARDFNQEGLSISFTINNTPFQLKLVGRHNMENALAAATVAAHVGVDLTKAAEALEQYEGIYRRNQVLGQKNGVWLMDDYAHNPAKCAASIQSCQPLADKVVAWFQPHGYGPTRFLRADFVKEIAEALRPQDEIWMSEIFYAGGTATKDISANDLINDIRQLGKAAFFVEDRNDFVQTVRSHLTENTVLLLMGARDPSLEYFAQQVWNEL
;
A
#
# COMPACT_ATOMS: atom_id res chain seq x y z
N LYS A 1 17.93 5.21 -8.46
CA LYS A 1 19.36 5.43 -8.10
C LYS A 1 20.23 4.59 -9.04
N VAL A 2 21.38 5.08 -9.43
CA VAL A 2 22.37 4.32 -10.20
C VAL A 2 23.51 3.96 -9.25
N GLY A 3 23.74 2.66 -9.07
CA GLY A 3 24.84 2.11 -8.28
C GLY A 3 26.07 1.82 -9.16
N LYS A 4 27.11 1.25 -8.55
CA LYS A 4 28.33 0.77 -9.22
C LYS A 4 28.43 -0.76 -9.26
N GLY A 5 27.42 -1.47 -8.76
CA GLY A 5 27.35 -2.93 -8.73
C GLY A 5 26.85 -3.50 -10.07
N ASP A 6 26.98 -4.82 -10.22
CA ASP A 6 26.63 -5.57 -11.42
C ASP A 6 25.12 -5.93 -11.48
N TRP A 7 24.34 -5.56 -10.46
CA TRP A 7 22.91 -5.87 -10.35
C TRP A 7 22.04 -4.74 -10.87
N LEU A 8 21.07 -5.10 -11.70
CA LEU A 8 19.94 -4.26 -12.10
C LEU A 8 18.68 -4.71 -11.40
N VAL A 9 18.04 -3.81 -10.64
CA VAL A 9 16.73 -4.03 -10.02
C VAL A 9 15.68 -3.29 -10.83
N ILE A 10 14.64 -4.02 -11.25
CA ILE A 10 13.51 -3.47 -12.00
C ILE A 10 12.20 -3.76 -11.30
N GLU A 11 11.24 -2.88 -11.42
CA GLU A 11 9.83 -3.14 -11.12
C GLU A 11 9.21 -3.74 -12.39
N ALA A 12 8.80 -5.01 -12.30
CA ALA A 12 8.17 -5.73 -13.40
C ALA A 12 6.65 -5.57 -13.29
N ASP A 13 6.01 -5.14 -14.39
CA ASP A 13 4.58 -4.87 -14.45
C ASP A 13 3.81 -6.09 -15.02
N GLU A 14 2.83 -6.58 -14.28
CA GLU A 14 1.94 -7.67 -14.71
C GLU A 14 0.69 -7.17 -15.44
N SER A 15 0.37 -5.87 -15.33
CA SER A 15 -0.90 -5.31 -15.80
C SER A 15 -1.07 -5.42 -17.32
N ASP A 16 0.01 -5.22 -18.08
CA ASP A 16 0.05 -5.39 -19.54
C ASP A 16 0.49 -6.79 -19.97
N GLY A 17 0.89 -7.64 -19.02
CA GLY A 17 1.39 -8.98 -19.26
C GLY A 17 2.85 -9.06 -19.74
N SER A 18 3.58 -7.93 -19.78
CA SER A 18 4.97 -7.91 -20.25
C SER A 18 5.93 -8.66 -19.33
N ILE A 19 5.58 -8.85 -18.06
CA ILE A 19 6.38 -9.56 -17.05
C ILE A 19 6.81 -10.98 -17.51
N VAL A 20 6.02 -11.64 -18.35
CA VAL A 20 6.35 -12.98 -18.87
C VAL A 20 7.51 -12.98 -19.87
N GLN A 21 7.96 -11.82 -20.32
CA GLN A 21 9.09 -11.67 -21.24
C GLN A 21 10.42 -11.49 -20.52
N TYR A 22 10.41 -11.31 -19.19
CA TYR A 22 11.64 -11.20 -18.41
C TYR A 22 12.20 -12.56 -18.03
N TYR A 23 13.53 -12.67 -18.02
CA TYR A 23 14.31 -13.82 -17.58
C TYR A 23 15.29 -13.37 -16.49
N PRO A 24 14.82 -13.07 -15.28
CA PRO A 24 15.66 -12.53 -14.23
C PRO A 24 16.49 -13.62 -13.53
N SER A 25 17.66 -13.25 -13.02
CA SER A 25 18.40 -14.10 -12.08
C SER A 25 17.61 -14.32 -10.79
N ILE A 26 16.90 -13.30 -10.32
CA ILE A 26 16.00 -13.41 -9.17
C ILE A 26 14.65 -12.78 -9.50
N GLY A 27 13.59 -13.58 -9.52
CA GLY A 27 12.21 -13.13 -9.54
C GLY A 27 11.67 -13.01 -8.12
N LEU A 28 11.03 -11.90 -7.78
CA LEU A 28 10.44 -11.66 -6.46
C LEU A 28 8.93 -11.45 -6.60
N LEU A 29 8.14 -12.21 -5.83
CA LEU A 29 6.69 -12.06 -5.75
C LEU A 29 6.26 -11.68 -4.32
N LEU A 30 5.69 -10.48 -4.16
CA LEU A 30 5.26 -9.95 -2.86
C LEU A 30 3.86 -10.42 -2.48
N ASN A 31 2.91 -10.28 -3.39
CA ASN A 31 1.50 -10.62 -3.21
C ASN A 31 0.83 -10.91 -4.55
N VAL A 32 -0.39 -11.44 -4.51
CA VAL A 32 -1.27 -11.65 -5.66
C VAL A 32 -2.65 -11.10 -5.27
N ASP A 33 -2.91 -9.86 -5.65
CA ASP A 33 -4.16 -9.17 -5.35
C ASP A 33 -4.92 -8.85 -6.63
N LYS A 34 -6.26 -8.90 -6.54
CA LYS A 34 -7.13 -8.50 -7.64
C LYS A 34 -7.00 -6.99 -7.87
N ASP A 35 -6.51 -6.61 -9.04
CA ASP A 35 -6.42 -5.20 -9.45
C ASP A 35 -7.02 -5.03 -10.86
N HIS A 36 -6.29 -5.37 -11.91
CA HIS A 36 -6.75 -5.21 -13.30
C HIS A 36 -7.16 -6.51 -13.97
N LYS A 37 -6.87 -7.66 -13.35
CA LYS A 37 -7.13 -9.01 -13.85
C LYS A 37 -7.74 -9.90 -12.77
N GLU A 38 -8.45 -10.94 -13.17
CA GLU A 38 -8.91 -11.98 -12.26
C GLU A 38 -7.72 -12.79 -11.70
N ILE A 39 -7.88 -13.31 -10.48
CA ILE A 39 -6.82 -14.02 -9.74
C ILE A 39 -6.23 -15.18 -10.55
N ASP A 40 -7.06 -16.00 -11.18
CA ASP A 40 -6.58 -17.15 -11.97
C ASP A 40 -5.64 -16.72 -13.11
N SER A 41 -5.98 -15.61 -13.80
CA SER A 41 -5.14 -15.04 -14.84
C SER A 41 -3.81 -14.52 -14.31
N LEU A 42 -3.82 -13.90 -13.11
CA LEU A 42 -2.59 -13.44 -12.44
C LEU A 42 -1.70 -14.62 -12.04
N LEU A 43 -2.28 -15.69 -11.50
CA LEU A 43 -1.54 -16.90 -11.14
C LEU A 43 -0.85 -17.55 -12.34
N ASP A 44 -1.49 -17.59 -13.50
CA ASP A 44 -0.88 -18.10 -14.75
C ASP A 44 0.30 -17.23 -15.21
N ILE A 45 0.16 -15.90 -15.12
CA ILE A 45 1.22 -14.94 -15.43
C ILE A 45 2.41 -15.14 -14.50
N PHE A 46 2.18 -15.19 -13.17
CA PHE A 46 3.24 -15.38 -12.18
C PHE A 46 3.87 -16.79 -12.25
N ALA A 47 3.11 -17.84 -12.58
CA ALA A 47 3.66 -19.16 -12.85
C ALA A 47 4.62 -19.16 -14.06
N THR A 48 4.34 -18.33 -15.07
CA THR A 48 5.23 -18.14 -16.22
C THR A 48 6.47 -17.36 -15.81
N PHE A 49 6.33 -16.28 -15.08
CA PHE A 49 7.45 -15.48 -14.55
C PHE A 49 8.36 -16.33 -13.66
N LYS A 50 7.78 -17.16 -12.78
CA LYS A 50 8.53 -18.16 -11.99
C LYS A 50 9.37 -19.07 -12.89
N ARG A 51 8.80 -19.67 -13.93
CA ARG A 51 9.54 -20.57 -14.85
C ARG A 51 10.71 -19.88 -15.55
N ASN A 52 10.58 -18.58 -15.79
CA ASN A 52 11.60 -17.78 -16.45
C ASN A 52 12.70 -17.27 -15.49
N SER A 53 12.50 -17.38 -14.18
CA SER A 53 13.46 -16.93 -13.16
C SER A 53 14.44 -18.05 -12.79
N GLU A 54 15.74 -17.74 -12.63
CA GLU A 54 16.72 -18.71 -12.13
C GLU A 54 16.46 -19.05 -10.65
N LEU A 55 16.18 -18.01 -9.84
CA LEU A 55 15.69 -18.10 -8.47
C LEU A 55 14.36 -17.37 -8.38
N PHE A 56 13.36 -18.00 -7.74
CA PHE A 56 12.07 -17.36 -7.50
C PHE A 56 11.76 -17.31 -6.01
N VAL A 57 11.68 -16.11 -5.47
CA VAL A 57 11.47 -15.82 -4.04
C VAL A 57 10.05 -15.31 -3.83
N VAL A 58 9.33 -15.88 -2.88
CA VAL A 58 7.93 -15.50 -2.64
C VAL A 58 7.67 -15.16 -1.17
N ASN A 59 6.61 -14.39 -0.96
CA ASN A 59 6.05 -14.12 0.36
C ASN A 59 5.20 -15.31 0.83
N GLN A 60 5.71 -16.10 1.77
CA GLN A 60 4.99 -17.24 2.36
C GLN A 60 3.80 -16.80 3.22
N SER A 61 3.80 -15.56 3.73
CA SER A 61 2.65 -15.00 4.47
C SER A 61 1.44 -14.75 3.56
N HIS A 62 1.63 -14.64 2.24
CA HIS A 62 0.55 -14.38 1.31
C HIS A 62 -0.02 -15.68 0.72
N PRO A 63 -1.31 -16.01 0.99
CA PRO A 63 -1.88 -17.34 0.69
C PRO A 63 -1.86 -17.70 -0.80
N LEU A 64 -1.94 -16.70 -1.71
CA LEU A 64 -1.90 -16.94 -3.16
C LEU A 64 -0.48 -16.92 -3.74
N ALA A 65 0.48 -16.29 -3.06
CA ALA A 65 1.89 -16.30 -3.49
C ALA A 65 2.61 -17.57 -3.02
N ALA A 66 2.36 -18.02 -1.79
CA ALA A 66 3.02 -19.19 -1.18
C ALA A 66 3.03 -20.46 -2.04
N PRO A 67 1.93 -20.85 -2.76
CA PRO A 67 1.94 -22.03 -3.62
C PRO A 67 2.90 -21.92 -4.82
N LEU A 68 3.35 -20.72 -5.17
CA LEU A 68 4.31 -20.48 -6.25
C LEU A 68 5.77 -20.67 -5.80
N SER A 69 6.04 -20.95 -4.54
CA SER A 69 7.39 -21.19 -4.02
C SER A 69 8.16 -22.25 -4.84
N GLN A 70 9.47 -22.09 -4.94
CA GLN A 70 10.41 -23.11 -5.41
C GLN A 70 11.06 -23.83 -4.23
N ASP A 71 11.45 -23.05 -3.22
CA ASP A 71 12.10 -23.54 -2.01
C ASP A 71 11.81 -22.58 -0.85
N ILE A 72 11.04 -23.04 0.13
CA ILE A 72 10.64 -22.25 1.31
C ILE A 72 11.84 -21.71 2.09
N SER A 73 12.98 -22.39 2.05
CA SER A 73 14.20 -21.93 2.73
C SER A 73 14.81 -20.67 2.12
N LEU A 74 14.44 -20.33 0.89
CA LEU A 74 14.88 -19.14 0.16
C LEU A 74 13.85 -17.99 0.21
N ASP A 75 12.65 -18.29 0.69
CA ASP A 75 11.52 -17.36 0.77
C ASP A 75 11.53 -16.52 2.06
N PHE A 76 10.57 -15.63 2.17
CA PHE A 76 10.37 -14.81 3.36
C PHE A 76 8.95 -14.89 3.91
N SER A 77 8.80 -14.65 5.21
CA SER A 77 7.53 -14.64 5.91
C SER A 77 7.57 -13.75 7.16
N TRP A 78 6.43 -13.17 7.50
CA TRP A 78 6.16 -12.60 8.82
C TRP A 78 5.12 -13.44 9.60
N ASP A 79 4.49 -14.40 8.93
CA ASP A 79 3.50 -15.29 9.53
C ASP A 79 4.20 -16.48 10.20
N THR A 80 4.01 -16.62 11.50
CA THR A 80 4.61 -17.71 12.28
C THR A 80 4.04 -19.08 11.95
N GLU A 81 2.83 -19.14 11.40
CA GLU A 81 2.19 -20.38 10.96
C GLU A 81 2.69 -20.84 9.58
N ARG A 82 3.33 -19.92 8.83
CA ARG A 82 3.91 -20.17 7.52
C ARG A 82 5.38 -19.75 7.50
N PRO A 83 6.25 -20.49 8.22
CA PRO A 83 7.65 -20.13 8.33
C PRO A 83 8.38 -20.23 6.97
N ALA A 84 9.41 -19.41 6.82
CA ALA A 84 10.29 -19.37 5.66
C ALA A 84 11.76 -19.19 6.10
N GLY A 85 12.69 -19.19 5.15
CA GLY A 85 14.12 -19.01 5.45
C GLY A 85 14.43 -17.63 6.03
N PHE A 86 13.67 -16.61 5.67
CA PHE A 86 13.78 -15.25 6.22
C PHE A 86 12.49 -14.90 6.96
N MET A 87 12.60 -14.72 8.28
CA MET A 87 11.46 -14.47 9.16
C MET A 87 11.53 -13.07 9.77
N ALA A 88 10.50 -12.25 9.52
CA ALA A 88 10.30 -11.04 10.32
C ALA A 88 9.50 -11.34 11.59
N ARG A 89 9.92 -10.75 12.71
CA ARG A 89 9.29 -10.89 14.04
C ARG A 89 9.33 -9.56 14.79
N ASP A 90 8.66 -9.50 15.92
CA ASP A 90 8.72 -8.41 16.88
C ASP A 90 8.38 -7.05 16.27
N PHE A 91 7.40 -7.04 15.33
CA PHE A 91 6.95 -5.79 14.71
C PHE A 91 6.37 -4.85 15.77
N ASN A 92 6.93 -3.65 15.82
CA ASN A 92 6.42 -2.54 16.63
C ASN A 92 6.41 -1.27 15.79
N GLN A 93 5.39 -0.44 15.98
CA GLN A 93 5.35 0.92 15.43
C GLN A 93 5.26 1.91 16.58
N GLU A 94 6.20 2.84 16.63
CA GLU A 94 6.24 3.95 17.58
C GLU A 94 6.37 5.27 16.83
N GLY A 95 5.31 6.08 16.88
CA GLY A 95 5.22 7.29 16.08
C GLY A 95 5.42 7.00 14.59
N LEU A 96 6.32 7.74 13.96
CA LEU A 96 6.63 7.66 12.53
C LEU A 96 7.72 6.62 12.19
N SER A 97 8.01 5.70 13.09
CA SER A 97 9.04 4.68 12.90
C SER A 97 8.49 3.29 13.19
N ILE A 98 9.00 2.31 12.46
CA ILE A 98 8.76 0.88 12.71
C ILE A 98 10.07 0.20 13.11
N SER A 99 9.98 -0.79 13.98
CA SER A 99 11.06 -1.69 14.34
C SER A 99 10.61 -3.14 14.26
N PHE A 100 11.51 -4.04 13.93
CA PHE A 100 11.28 -5.47 13.83
C PHE A 100 12.62 -6.21 13.76
N THR A 101 12.60 -7.54 13.80
CA THR A 101 13.79 -8.37 13.56
C THR A 101 13.61 -9.18 12.29
N ILE A 102 14.70 -9.44 11.55
CA ILE A 102 14.78 -10.46 10.50
C ILE A 102 15.86 -11.47 10.92
N ASN A 103 15.46 -12.72 11.16
CA ASN A 103 16.38 -13.78 11.62
C ASN A 103 17.26 -13.30 12.79
N ASN A 104 16.66 -12.66 13.81
CA ASN A 104 17.28 -12.05 14.98
C ASN A 104 18.15 -10.80 14.71
N THR A 105 18.30 -10.35 13.48
CA THR A 105 18.95 -9.07 13.16
C THR A 105 17.94 -7.94 13.33
N PRO A 106 18.20 -6.90 14.12
CA PRO A 106 17.29 -5.78 14.33
C PRO A 106 17.26 -4.84 13.12
N PHE A 107 16.06 -4.38 12.79
CA PHE A 107 15.79 -3.36 11.75
C PHE A 107 14.98 -2.22 12.34
N GLN A 108 15.27 -1.01 11.90
CA GLN A 108 14.51 0.19 12.21
C GLN A 108 14.36 1.04 10.95
N LEU A 109 13.13 1.47 10.65
CA LEU A 109 12.82 2.30 9.49
C LEU A 109 12.03 3.54 9.92
N LYS A 110 12.30 4.68 9.29
CA LYS A 110 11.54 5.93 9.46
C LYS A 110 10.31 5.95 8.56
N LEU A 111 9.53 4.90 8.64
CA LEU A 111 8.31 4.66 7.87
C LEU A 111 7.21 4.15 8.79
N VAL A 112 5.98 4.19 8.34
CA VAL A 112 4.81 3.67 9.07
C VAL A 112 4.21 2.45 8.38
N GLY A 113 3.57 1.60 9.18
CA GLY A 113 2.77 0.50 8.68
C GLY A 113 3.53 -0.82 8.47
N ARG A 114 2.81 -1.91 8.72
CA ARG A 114 3.32 -3.28 8.57
C ARG A 114 3.78 -3.59 7.14
N HIS A 115 3.09 -3.06 6.13
CA HIS A 115 3.44 -3.26 4.73
C HIS A 115 4.87 -2.77 4.41
N ASN A 116 5.37 -1.73 5.11
CA ASN A 116 6.76 -1.30 4.96
C ASN A 116 7.76 -2.27 5.63
N MET A 117 7.37 -2.96 6.72
CA MET A 117 8.14 -4.09 7.23
C MET A 117 8.19 -5.24 6.19
N GLU A 118 7.07 -5.59 5.56
CA GLU A 118 7.01 -6.63 4.53
C GLU A 118 7.89 -6.29 3.32
N ASN A 119 7.83 -5.04 2.85
CA ASN A 119 8.69 -4.57 1.76
C ASN A 119 10.18 -4.61 2.14
N ALA A 120 10.52 -4.22 3.37
CA ALA A 120 11.89 -4.26 3.87
C ALA A 120 12.39 -5.71 4.04
N LEU A 121 11.53 -6.61 4.53
CA LEU A 121 11.82 -8.04 4.63
C LEU A 121 12.11 -8.64 3.24
N ALA A 122 11.27 -8.36 2.26
CA ALA A 122 11.46 -8.81 0.88
C ALA A 122 12.77 -8.28 0.29
N ALA A 123 13.05 -6.98 0.46
CA ALA A 123 14.28 -6.36 -0.03
C ALA A 123 15.53 -6.94 0.64
N ALA A 124 15.52 -7.14 1.97
CA ALA A 124 16.62 -7.75 2.72
C ALA A 124 16.84 -9.21 2.32
N THR A 125 15.77 -9.97 2.06
CA THR A 125 15.85 -11.35 1.58
C THR A 125 16.55 -11.42 0.23
N VAL A 126 16.14 -10.62 -0.75
CA VAL A 126 16.81 -10.57 -2.08
C VAL A 126 18.25 -10.10 -1.94
N ALA A 127 18.51 -9.09 -1.10
CA ALA A 127 19.86 -8.61 -0.83
C ALA A 127 20.77 -9.71 -0.25
N ALA A 128 20.25 -10.54 0.66
CA ALA A 128 20.97 -11.69 1.21
C ALA A 128 21.30 -12.74 0.14
N HIS A 129 20.40 -12.99 -0.81
CA HIS A 129 20.66 -13.92 -1.94
C HIS A 129 21.75 -13.42 -2.90
N VAL A 130 22.02 -12.13 -2.94
CA VAL A 130 23.15 -11.56 -3.70
C VAL A 130 24.39 -11.28 -2.82
N GLY A 131 24.44 -11.83 -1.61
CA GLY A 131 25.61 -11.78 -0.73
C GLY A 131 25.72 -10.56 0.18
N VAL A 132 24.64 -9.78 0.34
CA VAL A 132 24.59 -8.67 1.31
C VAL A 132 24.19 -9.22 2.69
N ASP A 133 25.02 -8.96 3.70
CA ASP A 133 24.71 -9.32 5.08
C ASP A 133 23.49 -8.55 5.61
N LEU A 134 22.65 -9.20 6.45
CA LEU A 134 21.44 -8.60 7.01
C LEU A 134 21.73 -7.34 7.83
N THR A 135 22.87 -7.27 8.51
CA THR A 135 23.27 -6.06 9.26
C THR A 135 23.48 -4.88 8.32
N LYS A 136 24.14 -5.11 7.18
CA LYS A 136 24.32 -4.07 6.15
C LYS A 136 22.99 -3.67 5.48
N ALA A 137 22.10 -4.64 5.28
CA ALA A 137 20.75 -4.35 4.78
C ALA A 137 19.97 -3.49 5.78
N ALA A 138 20.07 -3.76 7.09
CA ALA A 138 19.46 -2.97 8.17
C ALA A 138 20.01 -1.53 8.17
N GLU A 139 21.34 -1.34 8.13
CA GLU A 139 21.97 0.00 8.06
C GLU A 139 21.51 0.80 6.84
N ALA A 140 21.36 0.15 5.68
CA ALA A 140 20.89 0.80 4.46
C ALA A 140 19.42 1.21 4.53
N LEU A 141 18.58 0.35 5.12
CA LEU A 141 17.14 0.60 5.27
C LEU A 141 16.82 1.65 6.34
N GLU A 142 17.66 1.79 7.39
CA GLU A 142 17.53 2.87 8.38
C GLU A 142 17.67 4.26 7.76
N GLN A 143 18.45 4.38 6.69
CA GLN A 143 18.66 5.62 5.94
C GLN A 143 17.62 5.85 4.83
N TYR A 144 16.68 4.93 4.65
CA TYR A 144 15.67 5.02 3.62
C TYR A 144 14.54 5.98 4.03
N GLU A 145 14.32 7.02 3.25
CA GLU A 145 13.36 8.10 3.53
C GLU A 145 11.97 7.83 2.90
N GLY A 146 11.76 6.65 2.33
CA GLY A 146 10.50 6.31 1.67
C GLY A 146 10.42 6.77 0.22
N ILE A 147 9.23 6.64 -0.35
CA ILE A 147 8.88 7.05 -1.72
C ILE A 147 7.83 8.15 -1.62
N TYR A 148 7.95 9.12 -2.51
CA TYR A 148 6.99 10.20 -2.69
C TYR A 148 5.57 9.65 -2.86
N ARG A 149 4.62 10.20 -2.11
CA ARG A 149 3.23 9.74 -2.08
C ARG A 149 3.06 8.25 -1.74
N ARG A 150 3.88 7.71 -0.81
CA ARG A 150 3.73 6.37 -0.24
C ARG A 150 3.76 6.49 1.28
N ASN A 151 2.58 6.65 1.91
CA ASN A 151 2.42 7.01 3.31
C ASN A 151 3.32 8.19 3.71
N GLN A 152 3.42 9.16 2.81
CA GLN A 152 4.28 10.33 3.00
C GLN A 152 3.71 11.24 4.07
N VAL A 153 4.49 11.50 5.11
CA VAL A 153 4.15 12.50 6.12
C VAL A 153 4.48 13.88 5.55
N LEU A 154 3.45 14.73 5.37
CA LEU A 154 3.63 16.11 4.91
C LEU A 154 3.92 17.06 6.07
N GLY A 155 3.44 16.74 7.27
CA GLY A 155 3.68 17.50 8.49
C GLY A 155 2.55 17.40 9.51
N GLN A 156 2.64 18.21 10.56
CA GLN A 156 1.60 18.35 11.57
C GLN A 156 1.23 19.83 11.74
N LYS A 157 -0.07 20.12 11.80
CA LYS A 157 -0.59 21.48 12.00
C LYS A 157 -1.85 21.44 12.87
N ASN A 158 -1.91 22.27 13.90
CA ASN A 158 -3.04 22.32 14.82
C ASN A 158 -3.41 20.95 15.45
N GLY A 159 -2.40 20.12 15.75
CA GLY A 159 -2.60 18.77 16.30
C GLY A 159 -3.02 17.71 15.27
N VAL A 160 -3.16 18.07 13.98
CA VAL A 160 -3.54 17.18 12.90
C VAL A 160 -2.31 16.82 12.06
N TRP A 161 -2.04 15.53 11.92
CA TRP A 161 -1.06 15.01 10.96
C TRP A 161 -1.65 14.97 9.56
N LEU A 162 -0.95 15.48 8.56
CA LEU A 162 -1.31 15.31 7.16
C LEU A 162 -0.40 14.29 6.50
N MET A 163 -1.01 13.28 5.87
CA MET A 163 -0.32 12.22 5.13
C MET A 163 -0.90 12.08 3.71
N ASP A 164 -0.03 11.77 2.74
CA ASP A 164 -0.41 11.54 1.33
C ASP A 164 0.04 10.15 0.88
N ASP A 165 -0.87 9.40 0.27
CA ASP A 165 -0.62 8.05 -0.23
C ASP A 165 -1.19 7.85 -1.64
N TYR A 166 -0.45 7.11 -2.44
CA TYR A 166 -0.87 6.70 -3.79
C TYR A 166 -1.82 5.48 -3.78
N ALA A 167 -2.33 5.09 -2.61
CA ALA A 167 -3.27 3.97 -2.48
C ALA A 167 -4.50 4.18 -3.37
N HIS A 168 -4.85 3.16 -4.16
CA HIS A 168 -5.89 3.26 -5.18
C HIS A 168 -6.63 1.95 -5.45
N ASN A 169 -6.28 0.87 -4.77
CA ASN A 169 -7.04 -0.38 -4.77
C ASN A 169 -7.51 -0.73 -3.34
N PRO A 170 -8.47 -1.65 -3.18
CA PRO A 170 -9.07 -1.96 -1.89
C PRO A 170 -8.04 -2.28 -0.79
N ALA A 171 -7.17 -3.25 -1.02
CA ALA A 171 -6.18 -3.69 -0.03
C ALA A 171 -5.17 -2.58 0.34
N LYS A 172 -4.72 -1.78 -0.64
CA LYS A 172 -3.82 -0.65 -0.40
C LYS A 172 -4.49 0.45 0.41
N CYS A 173 -5.76 0.79 0.13
CA CYS A 173 -6.51 1.77 0.91
C CYS A 173 -6.69 1.31 2.36
N ALA A 174 -7.05 0.04 2.58
CA ALA A 174 -7.15 -0.52 3.92
C ALA A 174 -5.81 -0.48 4.68
N ALA A 175 -4.72 -0.92 4.04
CA ALA A 175 -3.39 -0.90 4.64
C ALA A 175 -2.92 0.52 4.99
N SER A 176 -3.20 1.51 4.13
CA SER A 176 -2.87 2.91 4.38
C SER A 176 -3.63 3.46 5.59
N ILE A 177 -4.93 3.21 5.69
CA ILE A 177 -5.74 3.58 6.86
C ILE A 177 -5.16 2.95 8.15
N GLN A 178 -4.91 1.65 8.13
CA GLN A 178 -4.38 0.91 9.28
C GLN A 178 -2.99 1.40 9.71
N SER A 179 -2.14 1.80 8.76
CA SER A 179 -0.80 2.32 9.07
C SER A 179 -0.83 3.67 9.81
N CYS A 180 -1.89 4.44 9.63
CA CYS A 180 -2.10 5.71 10.29
C CYS A 180 -2.67 5.57 11.73
N GLN A 181 -3.34 4.46 12.03
CA GLN A 181 -4.06 4.28 13.29
C GLN A 181 -3.16 4.34 14.55
N PRO A 182 -1.92 3.82 14.55
CA PRO A 182 -1.03 3.96 15.71
C PRO A 182 -0.53 5.39 15.95
N LEU A 183 -0.71 6.31 15.00
CA LEU A 183 -0.21 7.68 15.08
C LEU A 183 -1.16 8.63 15.84
N ALA A 184 -2.46 8.28 15.89
CA ALA A 184 -3.47 9.17 16.42
C ALA A 184 -4.71 8.42 16.91
N ASP A 185 -5.52 9.10 17.72
CA ASP A 185 -6.78 8.55 18.25
C ASP A 185 -7.81 8.36 17.13
N LYS A 186 -7.74 9.17 16.08
CA LYS A 186 -8.68 9.17 14.96
C LYS A 186 -7.96 9.27 13.62
N VAL A 187 -8.40 8.50 12.64
CA VAL A 187 -8.02 8.66 11.24
C VAL A 187 -9.22 9.21 10.46
N VAL A 188 -9.02 10.32 9.79
CA VAL A 188 -9.93 10.87 8.79
C VAL A 188 -9.29 10.61 7.44
N ALA A 189 -9.75 9.59 6.74
CA ALA A 189 -9.23 9.18 5.45
C ALA A 189 -10.07 9.81 4.33
N TRP A 190 -9.43 10.44 3.36
CA TRP A 190 -10.05 10.88 2.13
C TRP A 190 -9.53 10.06 0.95
N PHE A 191 -10.43 9.62 0.08
CA PHE A 191 -10.09 8.82 -1.10
C PHE A 191 -10.78 9.36 -2.35
N GLN A 192 -10.03 9.50 -3.44
CA GLN A 192 -10.59 9.75 -4.77
C GLN A 192 -10.41 8.53 -5.66
N PRO A 193 -11.48 7.77 -5.95
CA PRO A 193 -11.44 6.71 -6.94
C PRO A 193 -11.11 7.27 -8.33
N HIS A 194 -10.54 6.45 -9.21
CA HIS A 194 -10.29 6.85 -10.59
C HIS A 194 -10.80 5.81 -11.59
N GLY A 195 -11.43 6.30 -12.66
CA GLY A 195 -12.00 5.48 -13.72
C GLY A 195 -13.28 4.75 -13.31
N TYR A 196 -14.36 4.95 -14.05
CA TYR A 196 -15.68 4.35 -13.75
C TYR A 196 -15.66 2.82 -13.84
N GLY A 197 -14.97 2.26 -14.85
CA GLY A 197 -14.85 0.81 -15.03
C GLY A 197 -14.16 0.11 -13.85
N PRO A 198 -12.93 0.48 -13.51
CA PRO A 198 -12.22 -0.06 -12.34
C PRO A 198 -12.99 0.12 -11.03
N THR A 199 -13.58 1.30 -10.80
CA THR A 199 -14.36 1.55 -9.58
C THR A 199 -15.58 0.63 -9.48
N ARG A 200 -16.30 0.41 -10.59
CA ARG A 200 -17.42 -0.53 -10.64
C ARG A 200 -16.98 -1.97 -10.38
N PHE A 201 -15.90 -2.37 -11.01
CA PHE A 201 -15.36 -3.74 -10.89
C PHE A 201 -14.93 -4.07 -9.46
N LEU A 202 -14.33 -3.10 -8.76
CA LEU A 202 -13.81 -3.27 -7.40
C LEU A 202 -14.76 -2.75 -6.30
N ARG A 203 -16.00 -2.35 -6.62
CA ARG A 203 -16.92 -1.70 -5.68
C ARG A 203 -17.09 -2.51 -4.39
N ALA A 204 -17.42 -3.79 -4.50
CA ALA A 204 -17.67 -4.64 -3.33
C ALA A 204 -16.41 -4.81 -2.47
N ASP A 205 -15.24 -4.96 -3.12
CA ASP A 205 -13.97 -5.11 -2.45
C ASP A 205 -13.56 -3.81 -1.73
N PHE A 206 -13.73 -2.63 -2.36
CA PHE A 206 -13.51 -1.33 -1.71
C PHE A 206 -14.37 -1.16 -0.47
N VAL A 207 -15.67 -1.46 -0.59
CA VAL A 207 -16.62 -1.33 0.52
C VAL A 207 -16.21 -2.22 1.69
N LYS A 208 -15.90 -3.48 1.42
CA LYS A 208 -15.51 -4.46 2.43
C LYS A 208 -14.19 -4.06 3.11
N GLU A 209 -13.13 -3.92 2.34
CA GLU A 209 -11.78 -3.70 2.86
C GLU A 209 -11.67 -2.37 3.64
N ILE A 210 -12.27 -1.29 3.13
CA ILE A 210 -12.28 -0.01 3.84
C ILE A 210 -13.10 -0.11 5.11
N ALA A 211 -14.30 -0.71 5.06
CA ALA A 211 -15.15 -0.83 6.25
C ALA A 211 -14.48 -1.69 7.34
N GLU A 212 -13.81 -2.78 6.98
CA GLU A 212 -13.06 -3.62 7.93
C GLU A 212 -11.85 -2.89 8.53
N ALA A 213 -11.18 -2.02 7.77
CA ALA A 213 -10.04 -1.25 8.23
C ALA A 213 -10.41 -0.14 9.22
N LEU A 214 -11.60 0.47 9.10
CA LEU A 214 -12.02 1.59 9.94
C LEU A 214 -12.35 1.15 11.36
N ARG A 215 -11.70 1.77 12.37
CA ARG A 215 -12.10 1.71 13.78
C ARG A 215 -13.43 2.48 13.99
N PRO A 216 -14.14 2.32 15.11
CA PRO A 216 -15.41 3.03 15.36
C PRO A 216 -15.31 4.58 15.28
N GLN A 217 -14.14 5.16 15.63
CA GLN A 217 -13.91 6.60 15.61
C GLN A 217 -13.35 7.12 14.27
N ASP A 218 -12.89 6.22 13.40
CA ASP A 218 -12.31 6.60 12.11
C ASP A 218 -13.40 6.94 11.09
N GLU A 219 -13.05 7.75 10.09
CA GLU A 219 -13.95 8.22 9.05
C GLU A 219 -13.35 8.00 7.66
N ILE A 220 -14.20 7.67 6.70
CA ILE A 220 -13.87 7.70 5.28
C ILE A 220 -14.66 8.80 4.56
N TRP A 221 -13.96 9.59 3.78
CA TRP A 221 -14.49 10.63 2.92
C TRP A 221 -14.14 10.30 1.47
N MET A 222 -15.05 10.51 0.54
CA MET A 222 -14.76 10.36 -0.89
C MET A 222 -15.24 11.57 -1.66
N SER A 223 -14.48 11.94 -2.69
CA SER A 223 -14.93 12.84 -3.74
C SER A 223 -15.24 12.05 -5.01
N GLU A 224 -15.91 12.71 -5.98
CA GLU A 224 -16.36 12.03 -7.19
C GLU A 224 -15.19 11.40 -7.96
N ILE A 225 -15.49 10.35 -8.71
CA ILE A 225 -14.54 9.54 -9.46
C ILE A 225 -13.76 10.41 -10.45
N PHE A 226 -12.43 10.43 -10.33
CA PHE A 226 -11.59 11.09 -11.31
C PHE A 226 -11.65 10.36 -12.65
N TYR A 227 -11.90 11.10 -13.72
CA TYR A 227 -11.99 10.57 -15.06
C TYR A 227 -11.10 11.34 -16.04
N ALA A 228 -10.03 10.67 -16.47
CA ALA A 228 -9.06 11.25 -17.40
C ALA A 228 -9.56 11.37 -18.85
N GLY A 229 -10.83 10.96 -19.11
CA GLY A 229 -11.40 10.95 -20.46
C GLY A 229 -11.53 9.55 -21.07
N GLY A 230 -12.25 9.46 -22.19
CA GLY A 230 -12.51 8.22 -22.91
C GLY A 230 -14.00 7.94 -23.12
N THR A 231 -14.36 6.68 -23.40
CA THR A 231 -15.71 6.21 -23.74
C THR A 231 -16.40 5.42 -22.63
N ALA A 232 -15.86 5.45 -21.40
CA ALA A 232 -16.43 4.69 -20.28
C ALA A 232 -17.83 5.20 -19.91
N THR A 233 -18.74 4.28 -19.63
CA THR A 233 -20.08 4.59 -19.12
C THR A 233 -19.95 5.11 -17.69
N LYS A 234 -20.54 6.27 -17.41
CA LYS A 234 -20.56 6.91 -16.09
C LYS A 234 -21.81 6.50 -15.32
N ASP A 235 -21.90 5.23 -14.95
CA ASP A 235 -23.06 4.59 -14.31
C ASP A 235 -22.81 4.19 -12.85
N ILE A 236 -21.75 4.73 -12.24
CA ILE A 236 -21.41 4.59 -10.83
C ILE A 236 -20.84 5.92 -10.33
N SER A 237 -21.08 6.24 -9.06
CA SER A 237 -20.52 7.39 -8.36
C SER A 237 -19.73 6.91 -7.12
N ALA A 238 -18.77 7.69 -6.67
CA ALA A 238 -18.12 7.45 -5.38
C ALA A 238 -19.12 7.50 -4.21
N ASN A 239 -20.23 8.23 -4.37
CA ASN A 239 -21.32 8.23 -3.39
C ASN A 239 -21.99 6.86 -3.23
N ASP A 240 -21.98 6.01 -4.26
CA ASP A 240 -22.51 4.64 -4.14
C ASP A 240 -21.66 3.82 -3.15
N LEU A 241 -20.33 3.93 -3.22
CA LEU A 241 -19.42 3.28 -2.27
C LEU A 241 -19.63 3.81 -0.85
N ILE A 242 -19.77 5.12 -0.70
CA ILE A 242 -20.05 5.76 0.60
C ILE A 242 -21.36 5.24 1.20
N ASN A 243 -22.41 5.13 0.40
CA ASN A 243 -23.70 4.62 0.89
C ASN A 243 -23.61 3.16 1.32
N ASP A 244 -22.88 2.32 0.57
CA ASP A 244 -22.66 0.92 0.94
C ASP A 244 -21.84 0.80 2.25
N ILE A 245 -20.80 1.62 2.42
CA ILE A 245 -20.00 1.65 3.67
C ILE A 245 -20.84 2.12 4.86
N ARG A 246 -21.75 3.10 4.67
CA ARG A 246 -22.70 3.53 5.70
C ARG A 246 -23.64 2.40 6.12
N GLN A 247 -24.10 1.58 5.18
CA GLN A 247 -24.96 0.43 5.48
C GLN A 247 -24.26 -0.61 6.37
N LEU A 248 -22.92 -0.64 6.35
CA LEU A 248 -22.09 -1.44 7.27
C LEU A 248 -21.85 -0.75 8.63
N GLY A 249 -22.51 0.36 8.91
CA GLY A 249 -22.45 1.09 10.19
C GLY A 249 -21.19 1.91 10.38
N LYS A 250 -20.45 2.26 9.31
CA LYS A 250 -19.23 3.08 9.39
C LYS A 250 -19.51 4.55 9.10
N ALA A 251 -18.70 5.42 9.69
CA ALA A 251 -18.74 6.85 9.42
C ALA A 251 -18.13 7.13 8.03
N ALA A 252 -18.98 7.43 7.05
CA ALA A 252 -18.60 7.61 5.67
C ALA A 252 -19.31 8.85 5.08
N PHE A 253 -18.58 9.69 4.36
CA PHE A 253 -19.05 11.00 3.88
C PHE A 253 -18.67 11.19 2.42
N PHE A 254 -19.56 11.83 1.66
CA PHE A 254 -19.33 12.19 0.27
C PHE A 254 -19.25 13.70 0.11
N VAL A 255 -18.23 14.17 -0.59
CA VAL A 255 -18.06 15.57 -1.00
C VAL A 255 -17.81 15.55 -2.50
N GLU A 256 -18.80 15.97 -3.29
CA GLU A 256 -18.78 15.84 -4.75
C GLU A 256 -17.55 16.52 -5.34
N ASP A 257 -17.37 17.82 -5.06
CA ASP A 257 -16.17 18.56 -5.45
C ASP A 257 -15.13 18.50 -4.32
N ARG A 258 -13.96 17.91 -4.59
CA ARG A 258 -12.87 17.84 -3.61
C ARG A 258 -12.37 19.21 -3.14
N ASN A 259 -12.61 20.28 -3.91
CA ASN A 259 -12.22 21.63 -3.50
C ASN A 259 -13.01 22.09 -2.26
N ASP A 260 -14.19 21.53 -2.02
CA ASP A 260 -15.00 21.82 -0.83
C ASP A 260 -14.60 20.94 0.37
N PHE A 261 -13.72 19.96 0.17
CA PHE A 261 -13.39 18.97 1.18
C PHE A 261 -12.84 19.57 2.47
N VAL A 262 -11.83 20.44 2.37
CA VAL A 262 -11.16 21.01 3.57
C VAL A 262 -12.14 21.79 4.43
N GLN A 263 -12.99 22.60 3.81
CA GLN A 263 -14.00 23.38 4.52
C GLN A 263 -15.03 22.46 5.22
N THR A 264 -15.42 21.38 4.51
CA THR A 264 -16.44 20.43 5.01
C THR A 264 -15.88 19.55 6.14
N VAL A 265 -14.64 19.05 6.00
CA VAL A 265 -14.03 18.13 6.96
C VAL A 265 -13.53 18.82 8.23
N ARG A 266 -13.34 20.13 8.21
CA ARG A 266 -12.71 20.90 9.29
C ARG A 266 -13.30 20.63 10.69
N SER A 267 -14.63 20.52 10.80
CA SER A 267 -15.30 20.22 12.08
C SER A 267 -15.09 18.78 12.56
N HIS A 268 -14.56 17.90 11.72
CA HIS A 268 -14.23 16.52 12.05
C HIS A 268 -12.76 16.33 12.45
N LEU A 269 -11.92 17.34 12.23
CA LEU A 269 -10.51 17.33 12.58
C LEU A 269 -10.34 17.87 14.00
N THR A 270 -9.96 17.01 14.91
CA THR A 270 -9.62 17.32 16.31
C THR A 270 -8.13 17.16 16.55
N GLU A 271 -7.63 17.61 17.69
CA GLU A 271 -6.27 17.27 18.10
C GLU A 271 -6.08 15.74 18.10
N ASN A 272 -4.86 15.31 17.79
CA ASN A 272 -4.50 13.90 17.67
C ASN A 272 -5.27 13.13 16.58
N THR A 273 -5.49 13.79 15.43
CA THR A 273 -6.06 13.20 14.23
C THR A 273 -5.00 13.04 13.14
N VAL A 274 -5.06 11.95 12.37
CA VAL A 274 -4.40 11.84 11.07
C VAL A 274 -5.42 12.14 9.98
N LEU A 275 -5.16 13.14 9.15
CA LEU A 275 -5.82 13.36 7.87
C LEU A 275 -4.99 12.66 6.79
N LEU A 276 -5.51 11.57 6.26
CA LEU A 276 -4.89 10.75 5.22
C LEU A 276 -5.53 11.05 3.87
N LEU A 277 -4.74 11.48 2.89
CA LEU A 277 -5.19 11.66 1.51
C LEU A 277 -4.77 10.46 0.67
N MET A 278 -5.71 9.85 -0.04
CA MET A 278 -5.47 8.67 -0.89
C MET A 278 -5.98 8.90 -2.31
N GLY A 279 -5.23 8.42 -3.29
CA GLY A 279 -5.64 8.45 -4.69
C GLY A 279 -4.47 8.38 -5.66
N ALA A 280 -4.78 8.00 -6.90
CA ALA A 280 -3.81 7.85 -7.96
C ALA A 280 -4.33 8.41 -9.28
N ARG A 281 -3.45 8.46 -10.29
CA ARG A 281 -3.73 8.82 -11.68
C ARG A 281 -4.15 10.26 -11.96
N ASP A 282 -4.67 10.99 -10.99
CA ASP A 282 -4.93 12.40 -11.13
C ASP A 282 -3.66 13.20 -10.81
N PRO A 283 -3.01 13.84 -11.79
CA PRO A 283 -1.77 14.58 -11.56
C PRO A 283 -1.96 15.81 -10.66
N SER A 284 -3.19 16.26 -10.45
CA SER A 284 -3.47 17.41 -9.61
C SER A 284 -3.60 17.06 -8.11
N LEU A 285 -3.52 15.78 -7.73
CA LEU A 285 -3.57 15.39 -6.32
C LEU A 285 -2.41 15.96 -5.48
N GLU A 286 -1.25 16.17 -6.10
CA GLU A 286 -0.11 16.83 -5.44
C GLU A 286 -0.43 18.27 -5.04
N TYR A 287 -1.07 19.02 -5.95
CA TYR A 287 -1.54 20.38 -5.67
C TYR A 287 -2.66 20.37 -4.63
N PHE A 288 -3.54 19.38 -4.69
CA PHE A 288 -4.60 19.20 -3.71
C PHE A 288 -4.03 18.96 -2.30
N ALA A 289 -3.03 18.09 -2.15
CA ALA A 289 -2.37 17.86 -0.87
C ALA A 289 -1.74 19.15 -0.32
N GLN A 290 -1.10 19.96 -1.19
CA GLN A 290 -0.56 21.27 -0.79
C GLN A 290 -1.65 22.28 -0.42
N GLN A 291 -2.77 22.28 -1.14
CA GLN A 291 -3.94 23.12 -0.80
C GLN A 291 -4.47 22.73 0.58
N VAL A 292 -4.71 21.45 0.82
CA VAL A 292 -5.14 20.93 2.13
C VAL A 292 -4.19 21.38 3.24
N TRP A 293 -2.87 21.27 3.01
CA TRP A 293 -1.87 21.73 3.97
C TRP A 293 -1.99 23.23 4.29
N ASN A 294 -2.20 24.05 3.28
CA ASN A 294 -2.29 25.50 3.46
C ASN A 294 -3.56 25.90 4.22
N GLU A 295 -4.65 25.17 4.02
CA GLU A 295 -5.96 25.46 4.60
C GLU A 295 -6.17 24.86 6.01
N LEU A 296 -5.39 23.84 6.43
CA LEU A 296 -5.35 23.33 7.80
C LEU A 296 -4.75 24.40 8.75
#